data_add5ae5d6c9aad94da6657d628e07f54
#
_entry.id   add5ae5d6c9aad94da6657d628e07f54
#
_cell.length_a   1.000
_cell.length_b   1.000
_cell.length_c   1.000
_cell.angle_alpha   90.00
_cell.angle_beta   90.00
_cell.angle_gamma   90.00
#
_symmetry.space_group_name_H-M   'P 1'
#
loop_
_entity.id
_entity.type
_entity.pdbx_description
1 polymer ?
#
loop_
_entity_poly.entity_id
_entity_poly.type
_entity_poly.pdbx_seq_one_letter_code
_entity_poly.pdbx_strand_id
1 'polypeptide(L)'
;MKKILVLSIGACLLVSACSRPRKAEASHLESATGNPFTTDLLLKTTPVKQQDRSPLCWSYAMLATIETNHLMQGDSVNLSIDYMARCLLTENVRRYYLSRGTSPINLRGMGTRLLALLETYGACPYDSYHAESANYNVIVRRLEQAARASRSLTALDQRANAILDAAIGYLPGKQVHMLGADYTPREFAHSVCRSGEYQAITSFTHHAFGTQFVLEVPDNLNADRVLNLPLDTLMQFIVDRLCSGRAVYWEGDITSPGFDFAAGTAEVGHPVTQQQRQQAFESLQTTDDHALELVGLAHDKQGRRYFIAKNAWGTTNRFGGFLYLSEDYLRLNTVMVVG
;
A
#
# COMPACT_ATOMS: atom_id res chain seq x y z
N MET A 1 37.44 29.19 -48.66
CA MET A 1 37.76 29.00 -47.23
C MET A 1 36.43 29.01 -46.46
N LYS A 2 35.87 27.82 -46.21
CA LYS A 2 34.63 27.65 -45.44
C LYS A 2 35.00 27.31 -43.99
N LYS A 3 34.64 28.18 -43.04
CA LYS A 3 34.81 27.92 -41.59
C LYS A 3 33.67 27.01 -41.10
N ILE A 4 34.05 25.85 -40.62
CA ILE A 4 33.14 24.90 -39.94
C ILE A 4 33.04 25.34 -38.48
N LEU A 5 31.83 25.70 -38.08
CA LEU A 5 31.48 26.01 -36.67
C LEU A 5 31.11 24.69 -35.97
N VAL A 6 31.92 24.24 -35.04
CA VAL A 6 31.65 23.07 -34.20
C VAL A 6 30.81 23.55 -33.03
N LEU A 7 29.53 23.16 -33.01
CA LEU A 7 28.64 23.38 -31.86
C LEU A 7 28.87 22.24 -30.84
N SER A 8 29.49 22.56 -29.72
CA SER A 8 29.59 21.65 -28.58
C SER A 8 28.25 21.64 -27.85
N ILE A 9 27.54 20.52 -27.93
CA ILE A 9 26.34 20.26 -27.09
C ILE A 9 26.83 19.89 -25.70
N GLY A 10 26.74 20.87 -24.79
CA GLY A 10 26.92 20.63 -23.36
C GLY A 10 25.69 19.87 -22.81
N ALA A 11 25.90 18.63 -22.41
CA ALA A 11 24.89 17.89 -21.66
C ALA A 11 24.69 18.54 -20.27
N CYS A 12 23.64 19.33 -20.12
CA CYS A 12 23.16 19.76 -18.80
C CYS A 12 22.57 18.55 -18.08
N LEU A 13 23.33 17.99 -17.13
CA LEU A 13 22.79 17.12 -16.10
C LEU A 13 21.88 17.98 -15.22
N LEU A 14 20.59 17.95 -15.50
CA LEU A 14 19.56 18.44 -14.60
C LEU A 14 19.50 17.51 -13.38
N VAL A 15 20.32 17.79 -12.37
CA VAL A 15 20.09 17.29 -11.02
C VAL A 15 18.82 18.00 -10.53
N SER A 16 17.68 17.33 -10.64
CA SER A 16 16.43 17.81 -10.09
C SER A 16 16.59 17.90 -8.58
N ALA A 17 16.80 19.10 -8.06
CA ALA A 17 16.91 19.35 -6.64
C ALA A 17 15.53 19.13 -6.00
N CYS A 18 15.34 17.99 -5.34
CA CYS A 18 14.21 17.79 -4.43
C CYS A 18 14.22 18.90 -3.36
N SER A 19 13.10 19.60 -3.20
CA SER A 19 12.92 20.63 -2.16
C SER A 19 13.14 20.01 -0.77
N ARG A 20 13.90 20.68 0.08
CA ARG A 20 14.23 20.19 1.43
C ARG A 20 12.98 19.88 2.27
N PRO A 21 12.92 18.75 2.99
CA PRO A 21 11.81 18.37 3.85
C PRO A 21 11.62 19.36 5.01
N ARG A 22 10.36 19.55 5.44
CA ARG A 22 10.04 20.31 6.66
C ARG A 22 10.46 19.51 7.91
N LYS A 23 11.17 20.18 8.84
CA LYS A 23 12.01 19.67 9.93
C LYS A 23 11.39 18.75 11.00
N ALA A 24 10.08 18.59 11.13
CA ALA A 24 9.51 18.02 12.37
C ALA A 24 9.49 16.48 12.44
N GLU A 25 9.27 15.77 11.34
CA GLU A 25 9.21 14.27 11.32
C GLU A 25 10.56 13.63 11.02
N ALA A 26 11.43 14.31 10.27
CA ALA A 26 12.82 13.90 10.08
C ALA A 26 13.57 13.72 11.41
N SER A 27 13.18 14.47 12.46
CA SER A 27 13.86 14.43 13.76
C SER A 27 13.75 13.09 14.49
N HIS A 28 12.67 12.32 14.33
CA HIS A 28 12.51 11.02 14.98
C HIS A 28 13.36 9.91 14.32
N LEU A 29 13.46 9.92 12.99
CA LEU A 29 14.31 8.96 12.27
C LEU A 29 15.80 9.28 12.44
N GLU A 30 16.18 10.57 12.43
CA GLU A 30 17.54 11.03 12.63
C GLU A 30 18.02 10.89 14.09
N SER A 31 17.11 10.96 15.07
CA SER A 31 17.43 10.82 16.49
C SER A 31 17.61 9.36 16.94
N ALA A 32 17.32 8.36 16.10
CA ALA A 32 17.60 6.97 16.42
C ALA A 32 19.12 6.78 16.61
N THR A 33 19.52 6.38 17.82
CA THR A 33 20.93 6.26 18.20
C THR A 33 21.69 5.38 17.19
N GLY A 34 22.71 5.96 16.55
CA GLY A 34 23.54 5.27 15.57
C GLY A 34 22.85 4.97 14.25
N ASN A 35 21.89 5.78 13.80
CA ASN A 35 21.29 5.65 12.48
C ASN A 35 22.39 5.74 11.39
N PRO A 36 22.59 4.69 10.55
CA PRO A 36 23.60 4.72 9.50
C PRO A 36 23.15 5.48 8.25
N PHE A 37 21.87 5.87 8.19
CA PHE A 37 21.26 6.49 7.01
C PHE A 37 21.13 8.01 7.18
N THR A 38 21.27 8.71 6.07
CA THR A 38 20.96 10.15 5.94
C THR A 38 19.66 10.29 5.15
N THR A 39 18.68 10.98 5.70
CA THR A 39 17.38 11.22 5.06
C THR A 39 17.51 12.35 4.03
N ASP A 40 17.18 12.05 2.76
CA ASP A 40 17.16 13.03 1.68
C ASP A 40 15.78 13.67 1.52
N LEU A 41 14.74 12.86 1.69
CA LEU A 41 13.34 13.24 1.59
C LEU A 41 12.50 12.40 2.55
N LEU A 42 11.60 13.05 3.29
CA LEU A 42 10.57 12.37 4.08
C LEU A 42 9.25 13.13 3.98
N LEU A 43 8.20 12.45 3.57
CA LEU A 43 6.84 12.97 3.54
C LEU A 43 6.24 12.94 4.95
N LYS A 44 5.29 13.82 5.22
CA LYS A 44 4.48 13.74 6.44
C LYS A 44 3.54 12.54 6.36
N THR A 45 3.41 11.80 7.45
CA THR A 45 2.54 10.63 7.51
C THR A 45 1.55 10.72 8.66
N THR A 46 0.45 9.97 8.58
CA THR A 46 -0.36 9.64 9.77
C THR A 46 0.43 8.72 10.70
N PRO A 47 0.09 8.64 12.00
CA PRO A 47 0.75 7.73 12.93
C PRO A 47 0.80 6.29 12.44
N VAL A 48 1.85 5.56 12.80
CA VAL A 48 1.98 4.14 12.50
C VAL A 48 0.87 3.37 13.20
N LYS A 49 0.12 2.60 12.43
CA LYS A 49 -0.97 1.75 12.92
C LYS A 49 -0.46 0.34 13.27
N GLN A 50 -1.31 -0.46 13.91
CA GLN A 50 -1.02 -1.84 14.28
C GLN A 50 -2.05 -2.76 13.63
N GLN A 51 -1.64 -3.57 12.65
CA GLN A 51 -2.52 -4.55 11.98
C GLN A 51 -2.64 -5.87 12.74
N ASP A 52 -1.77 -6.11 13.73
CA ASP A 52 -1.63 -7.38 14.44
C ASP A 52 -1.49 -8.59 13.47
N ARG A 53 -2.30 -9.62 13.66
CA ARG A 53 -2.32 -10.82 12.81
C ARG A 53 -3.37 -10.75 11.69
N SER A 54 -3.89 -9.56 11.37
CA SER A 54 -4.86 -9.44 10.30
C SER A 54 -4.18 -9.49 8.93
N PRO A 55 -4.77 -10.14 7.93
CA PRO A 55 -4.21 -10.18 6.57
C PRO A 55 -4.65 -8.94 5.75
N LEU A 56 -4.71 -7.76 6.39
CA LEU A 56 -5.18 -6.50 5.80
C LEU A 56 -4.04 -5.53 5.49
N CYS A 57 -2.78 -6.00 5.43
CA CYS A 57 -1.60 -5.15 5.14
C CYS A 57 -1.82 -4.24 3.92
N TRP A 58 -2.39 -4.80 2.85
CA TRP A 58 -2.73 -4.07 1.63
C TRP A 58 -3.71 -2.90 1.88
N SER A 59 -4.70 -3.09 2.76
CA SER A 59 -5.65 -2.05 3.12
C SER A 59 -4.99 -0.97 3.98
N TYR A 60 -4.18 -1.37 4.97
CA TYR A 60 -3.40 -0.43 5.80
C TYR A 60 -2.46 0.42 4.95
N ALA A 61 -1.68 -0.20 4.08
CA ALA A 61 -0.70 0.49 3.25
C ALA A 61 -1.36 1.44 2.24
N MET A 62 -2.44 1.01 1.56
CA MET A 62 -3.09 1.85 0.56
C MET A 62 -3.86 3.02 1.19
N LEU A 63 -4.55 2.82 2.32
CA LEU A 63 -5.19 3.91 3.05
C LEU A 63 -4.15 4.90 3.58
N ALA A 64 -3.02 4.42 4.12
CA ALA A 64 -1.92 5.28 4.56
C ALA A 64 -1.36 6.12 3.40
N THR A 65 -1.21 5.54 2.20
CA THR A 65 -0.78 6.26 0.99
C THR A 65 -1.74 7.41 0.64
N ILE A 66 -3.06 7.17 0.71
CA ILE A 66 -4.07 8.21 0.48
C ILE A 66 -3.98 9.29 1.57
N GLU A 67 -3.89 8.89 2.85
CA GLU A 67 -3.77 9.79 4.00
C GLU A 67 -2.54 10.71 3.88
N THR A 68 -1.38 10.14 3.56
CA THR A 68 -0.13 10.90 3.35
C THR A 68 -0.26 11.91 2.21
N ASN A 69 -0.87 11.51 1.09
CA ASN A 69 -1.07 12.41 -0.05
C ASN A 69 -1.94 13.60 0.32
N HIS A 70 -2.94 13.44 1.19
CA HIS A 70 -3.75 14.53 1.74
C HIS A 70 -2.98 15.39 2.74
N LEU A 71 -2.21 14.79 3.65
CA LEU A 71 -1.36 15.55 4.57
C LEU A 71 -0.36 16.45 3.85
N MET A 72 0.18 16.00 2.72
CA MET A 72 1.09 16.79 1.90
C MET A 72 0.38 17.97 1.20
N GLN A 73 -0.93 17.89 0.99
CA GLN A 73 -1.77 18.99 0.47
C GLN A 73 -2.27 19.93 1.57
N GLY A 74 -2.10 19.57 2.85
CA GLY A 74 -2.52 20.37 4.00
C GLY A 74 -3.81 19.88 4.67
N ASP A 75 -4.42 18.82 4.17
CA ASP A 75 -5.59 18.19 4.76
C ASP A 75 -5.17 17.13 5.81
N SER A 76 -5.99 16.95 6.84
CA SER A 76 -5.80 15.88 7.84
C SER A 76 -6.91 14.85 7.67
N VAL A 77 -6.55 13.72 7.09
CA VAL A 77 -7.46 12.58 6.86
C VAL A 77 -6.88 11.35 7.51
N ASN A 78 -7.72 10.60 8.23
CA ASN A 78 -7.41 9.30 8.83
C ASN A 78 -8.58 8.35 8.54
N LEU A 79 -8.33 7.25 7.82
CA LEU A 79 -9.35 6.41 7.22
C LEU A 79 -9.50 5.07 7.96
N SER A 80 -10.73 4.56 8.02
CA SER A 80 -11.06 3.33 8.72
C SER A 80 -10.74 2.10 7.88
N ILE A 81 -9.82 1.29 8.37
CA ILE A 81 -9.51 -0.04 7.84
C ILE A 81 -10.66 -1.01 8.13
N ASP A 82 -11.26 -0.91 9.32
CA ASP A 82 -12.34 -1.79 9.74
C ASP A 82 -13.61 -1.60 8.90
N TYR A 83 -13.85 -0.39 8.40
CA TYR A 83 -14.93 -0.13 7.44
C TYR A 83 -14.67 -0.87 6.12
N MET A 84 -13.46 -0.81 5.59
CA MET A 84 -13.07 -1.55 4.38
C MET A 84 -13.16 -3.06 4.60
N ALA A 85 -12.67 -3.55 5.73
CA ALA A 85 -12.78 -4.96 6.10
C ALA A 85 -14.23 -5.43 6.19
N ARG A 86 -15.12 -4.62 6.78
CA ARG A 86 -16.56 -4.93 6.84
C ARG A 86 -17.19 -5.02 5.45
N CYS A 87 -16.89 -4.08 4.57
CA CYS A 87 -17.37 -4.09 3.19
C CYS A 87 -16.93 -5.37 2.46
N LEU A 88 -15.64 -5.70 2.55
CA LEU A 88 -15.07 -6.90 1.96
C LEU A 88 -15.69 -8.19 2.51
N LEU A 89 -15.86 -8.29 3.82
CA LEU A 89 -16.49 -9.44 4.46
C LEU A 89 -17.95 -9.60 4.06
N THR A 90 -18.68 -8.51 3.88
CA THR A 90 -20.07 -8.52 3.41
C THR A 90 -20.17 -9.06 1.97
N GLU A 91 -19.26 -8.69 1.08
CA GLU A 91 -19.18 -9.27 -0.27
C GLU A 91 -18.81 -10.75 -0.22
N ASN A 92 -17.77 -11.08 0.54
CA ASN A 92 -17.24 -12.44 0.58
C ASN A 92 -18.21 -13.43 1.20
N VAL A 93 -18.98 -13.07 2.24
CA VAL A 93 -19.96 -13.96 2.83
C VAL A 93 -21.12 -14.26 1.88
N ARG A 94 -21.55 -13.29 1.08
CA ARG A 94 -22.56 -13.51 0.03
C ARG A 94 -22.03 -14.38 -1.10
N ARG A 95 -20.78 -14.16 -1.52
CA ARG A 95 -20.11 -15.00 -2.53
C ARG A 95 -19.95 -16.45 -2.03
N TYR A 96 -19.53 -16.64 -0.79
CA TYR A 96 -19.44 -17.94 -0.14
C TYR A 96 -20.80 -18.67 -0.15
N TYR A 97 -21.87 -17.99 0.25
CA TYR A 97 -23.22 -18.55 0.26
C TYR A 97 -23.69 -18.95 -1.13
N LEU A 98 -23.57 -18.06 -2.12
CA LEU A 98 -24.02 -18.30 -3.50
C LEU A 98 -23.19 -19.36 -4.21
N SER A 99 -21.91 -19.47 -3.89
CA SER A 99 -21.00 -20.50 -4.40
C SER A 99 -21.11 -21.85 -3.65
N ARG A 100 -22.02 -21.96 -2.68
CA ARG A 100 -22.12 -23.13 -1.80
C ARG A 100 -20.82 -23.50 -1.09
N GLY A 101 -20.02 -22.49 -0.73
CA GLY A 101 -18.77 -22.65 0.01
C GLY A 101 -17.53 -22.92 -0.86
N THR A 102 -17.63 -22.93 -2.19
CA THR A 102 -16.47 -23.11 -3.08
C THR A 102 -15.58 -21.87 -3.18
N SER A 103 -16.13 -20.68 -2.91
CA SER A 103 -15.37 -19.43 -2.82
C SER A 103 -15.14 -19.07 -1.35
N PRO A 104 -13.97 -19.30 -0.77
CA PRO A 104 -13.74 -19.09 0.66
C PRO A 104 -13.84 -17.59 1.03
N ILE A 105 -14.24 -17.34 2.28
CA ILE A 105 -14.16 -15.99 2.85
C ILE A 105 -12.71 -15.73 3.23
N ASN A 106 -12.08 -14.76 2.58
CA ASN A 106 -10.73 -14.33 2.94
C ASN A 106 -10.63 -12.80 2.94
N LEU A 107 -9.57 -12.28 3.54
CA LEU A 107 -9.29 -10.85 3.65
C LEU A 107 -8.03 -10.45 2.89
N ARG A 108 -7.49 -11.37 2.07
CA ARG A 108 -6.35 -11.07 1.19
C ARG A 108 -6.79 -10.17 0.05
N GLY A 109 -5.89 -9.39 -0.46
CA GLY A 109 -6.15 -8.47 -1.56
C GLY A 109 -4.95 -7.61 -1.84
N MET A 110 -5.08 -6.76 -2.85
CA MET A 110 -4.06 -5.84 -3.34
C MET A 110 -4.53 -4.38 -3.17
N GLY A 111 -3.62 -3.41 -3.32
CA GLY A 111 -3.97 -1.99 -3.28
C GLY A 111 -5.08 -1.60 -4.26
N THR A 112 -5.13 -2.21 -5.44
CA THR A 112 -6.20 -2.03 -6.44
C THR A 112 -7.57 -2.45 -5.92
N ARG A 113 -7.62 -3.50 -5.09
CA ARG A 113 -8.87 -3.94 -4.45
C ARG A 113 -9.42 -2.89 -3.49
N LEU A 114 -8.54 -2.19 -2.75
CA LEU A 114 -8.98 -1.10 -1.89
C LEU A 114 -9.62 0.03 -2.69
N LEU A 115 -8.99 0.43 -3.80
CA LEU A 115 -9.54 1.47 -4.67
C LEU A 115 -10.94 1.10 -5.17
N ALA A 116 -11.16 -0.17 -5.56
CA ALA A 116 -12.47 -0.67 -5.98
C ALA A 116 -13.50 -0.67 -4.82
N LEU A 117 -13.08 -0.97 -3.59
CA LEU A 117 -13.96 -0.89 -2.40
C LEU A 117 -14.35 0.56 -2.08
N LEU A 118 -13.41 1.50 -2.15
CA LEU A 118 -13.69 2.94 -1.97
C LEU A 118 -14.69 3.44 -3.00
N GLU A 119 -14.53 3.07 -4.26
CA GLU A 119 -15.47 3.44 -5.34
C GLU A 119 -16.87 2.85 -5.12
N THR A 120 -16.95 1.62 -4.62
CA THR A 120 -18.21 0.90 -4.46
C THR A 120 -18.95 1.29 -3.19
N TYR A 121 -18.26 1.35 -2.06
CA TYR A 121 -18.86 1.50 -0.72
C TYR A 121 -18.58 2.83 -0.06
N GLY A 122 -17.58 3.57 -0.56
CA GLY A 122 -17.14 4.80 0.05
C GLY A 122 -16.10 4.59 1.15
N ALA A 123 -15.88 5.62 1.96
CA ALA A 123 -14.94 5.64 3.07
C ALA A 123 -15.62 6.10 4.36
N CYS A 124 -14.98 5.80 5.49
CA CYS A 124 -15.35 6.26 6.82
C CYS A 124 -14.10 6.78 7.53
N PRO A 125 -14.19 7.87 8.32
CA PRO A 125 -13.10 8.29 9.19
C PRO A 125 -12.76 7.22 10.23
N TYR A 126 -11.48 7.11 10.56
CA TYR A 126 -10.96 6.14 11.54
C TYR A 126 -11.67 6.27 12.89
N ASP A 127 -11.79 7.50 13.43
CA ASP A 127 -12.41 7.74 14.74
C ASP A 127 -13.92 7.47 14.76
N SER A 128 -14.57 7.39 13.60
CA SER A 128 -16.00 7.08 13.49
C SER A 128 -16.28 5.59 13.43
N TYR A 129 -15.32 4.77 13.02
CA TYR A 129 -15.48 3.33 12.89
C TYR A 129 -14.14 2.61 13.04
N HIS A 130 -13.82 2.20 14.25
CA HIS A 130 -12.60 1.46 14.59
C HIS A 130 -12.87 0.48 15.72
N ALA A 131 -12.31 -0.72 15.62
CA ALA A 131 -12.35 -1.76 16.64
C ALA A 131 -10.95 -2.02 17.20
N GLU A 132 -10.74 -1.79 18.50
CA GLU A 132 -9.43 -1.95 19.15
C GLU A 132 -8.84 -3.37 19.08
N SER A 133 -9.68 -4.40 18.88
CA SER A 133 -9.26 -5.80 18.96
C SER A 133 -10.06 -6.77 18.09
N ALA A 134 -10.33 -6.41 16.84
CA ALA A 134 -11.06 -7.28 15.93
C ALA A 134 -10.25 -8.53 15.56
N ASN A 135 -10.75 -9.72 15.95
CA ASN A 135 -10.15 -10.97 15.51
C ASN A 135 -10.79 -11.46 14.21
N TYR A 136 -10.23 -11.03 13.09
CA TYR A 136 -10.77 -11.33 11.77
C TYR A 136 -10.84 -12.83 11.45
N ASN A 137 -9.95 -13.66 11.98
CA ASN A 137 -10.00 -15.12 11.79
C ASN A 137 -11.23 -15.74 12.49
N VAL A 138 -11.63 -15.19 13.65
CA VAL A 138 -12.84 -15.62 14.34
C VAL A 138 -14.09 -15.13 13.59
N ILE A 139 -14.06 -13.90 13.10
CA ILE A 139 -15.16 -13.31 12.33
C ILE A 139 -15.44 -14.15 11.08
N VAL A 140 -14.41 -14.47 10.30
CA VAL A 140 -14.51 -15.31 9.08
C VAL A 140 -15.19 -16.64 9.39
N ARG A 141 -14.72 -17.37 10.42
CA ARG A 141 -15.33 -18.66 10.79
C ARG A 141 -16.80 -18.53 11.19
N ARG A 142 -17.18 -17.46 11.91
CA ARG A 142 -18.58 -17.20 12.30
C ARG A 142 -19.44 -16.88 11.07
N LEU A 143 -18.91 -16.11 10.13
CA LEU A 143 -19.60 -15.79 8.86
C LEU A 143 -19.82 -17.02 8.00
N GLU A 144 -18.83 -17.93 7.90
CA GLU A 144 -19.02 -19.22 7.23
C GLU A 144 -20.12 -20.06 7.86
N GLN A 145 -20.13 -20.15 9.20
CA GLN A 145 -21.20 -20.87 9.93
C GLN A 145 -22.57 -20.24 9.68
N ALA A 146 -22.66 -18.91 9.71
CA ALA A 146 -23.89 -18.18 9.41
C ALA A 146 -24.36 -18.44 7.96
N ALA A 147 -23.44 -18.46 7.00
CA ALA A 147 -23.74 -18.74 5.61
C ALA A 147 -24.30 -20.17 5.42
N ARG A 148 -23.65 -21.18 6.03
CA ARG A 148 -24.14 -22.57 5.98
C ARG A 148 -25.50 -22.78 6.63
N ALA A 149 -25.81 -22.00 7.67
CA ALA A 149 -27.08 -22.07 8.40
C ALA A 149 -28.19 -21.21 7.78
N SER A 150 -27.89 -20.38 6.78
CA SER A 150 -28.86 -19.50 6.15
C SER A 150 -29.59 -20.20 4.98
N ARG A 151 -30.86 -19.86 4.79
CA ARG A 151 -31.70 -20.41 3.70
C ARG A 151 -32.18 -19.32 2.73
N SER A 152 -31.77 -18.06 2.95
CA SER A 152 -32.06 -16.94 2.06
C SER A 152 -30.98 -15.86 2.25
N LEU A 153 -30.82 -14.98 1.26
CA LEU A 153 -29.90 -13.83 1.36
C LEU A 153 -30.30 -12.89 2.48
N THR A 154 -31.60 -12.67 2.69
CA THR A 154 -32.09 -11.83 3.81
C THR A 154 -31.67 -12.39 5.19
N ALA A 155 -31.84 -13.71 5.38
CA ALA A 155 -31.42 -14.34 6.65
C ALA A 155 -29.89 -14.34 6.80
N LEU A 156 -29.15 -14.49 5.71
CA LEU A 156 -27.70 -14.37 5.70
C LEU A 156 -27.26 -12.97 6.10
N ASP A 157 -27.80 -11.93 5.47
CA ASP A 157 -27.46 -10.54 5.74
C ASP A 157 -27.75 -10.15 7.18
N GLN A 158 -28.90 -10.57 7.73
CA GLN A 158 -29.24 -10.34 9.14
C GLN A 158 -28.21 -10.97 10.09
N ARG A 159 -27.83 -12.23 9.85
CA ARG A 159 -26.84 -12.95 10.69
C ARG A 159 -25.45 -12.38 10.52
N ALA A 160 -25.05 -12.09 9.29
CA ALA A 160 -23.74 -11.51 9.00
C ALA A 160 -23.59 -10.14 9.66
N ASN A 161 -24.60 -9.26 9.53
CA ASN A 161 -24.59 -7.96 10.21
C ASN A 161 -24.52 -8.10 11.73
N ALA A 162 -25.30 -9.00 12.35
CA ALA A 162 -25.23 -9.22 13.78
C ALA A 162 -23.84 -9.69 14.26
N ILE A 163 -23.15 -10.53 13.46
CA ILE A 163 -21.78 -10.97 13.76
C ILE A 163 -20.80 -9.80 13.65
N LEU A 164 -20.91 -9.00 12.57
CA LEU A 164 -20.03 -7.87 12.31
C LEU A 164 -20.26 -6.75 13.34
N ASP A 165 -21.51 -6.44 13.68
CA ASP A 165 -21.87 -5.46 14.72
C ASP A 165 -21.28 -5.83 16.09
N ALA A 166 -21.35 -7.11 16.45
CA ALA A 166 -20.80 -7.60 17.71
C ALA A 166 -19.25 -7.63 17.74
N ALA A 167 -18.60 -7.74 16.59
CA ALA A 167 -17.15 -7.93 16.49
C ALA A 167 -16.38 -6.65 16.15
N ILE A 168 -16.95 -5.79 15.32
CA ILE A 168 -16.29 -4.57 14.79
C ILE A 168 -17.05 -3.30 15.21
N GLY A 169 -18.30 -3.43 15.67
CA GLY A 169 -19.18 -2.32 16.04
C GLY A 169 -20.25 -2.03 14.98
N TYR A 170 -21.24 -1.23 15.40
CA TYR A 170 -22.31 -0.80 14.53
C TYR A 170 -21.79 0.20 13.50
N LEU A 171 -22.26 0.08 12.25
CA LEU A 171 -21.95 1.07 11.23
C LEU A 171 -22.41 2.46 11.69
N PRO A 172 -21.57 3.50 11.51
CA PRO A 172 -21.99 4.86 11.76
C PRO A 172 -23.15 5.26 10.84
N GLY A 173 -23.77 6.40 11.11
CA GLY A 173 -24.84 6.94 10.28
C GLY A 173 -24.45 7.08 8.80
N LYS A 174 -25.45 7.35 7.97
CA LYS A 174 -25.24 7.49 6.52
C LYS A 174 -24.49 8.79 6.12
N GLN A 175 -24.14 9.62 7.09
CA GLN A 175 -23.42 10.88 6.88
C GLN A 175 -22.07 10.83 7.55
N VAL A 176 -21.07 11.35 6.84
CA VAL A 176 -19.70 11.54 7.29
C VAL A 176 -19.49 13.04 7.44
N HIS A 177 -19.16 13.48 8.68
CA HIS A 177 -18.79 14.86 8.96
C HIS A 177 -17.27 14.96 8.96
N MET A 178 -16.70 15.57 7.94
CA MET A 178 -15.25 15.71 7.80
C MET A 178 -14.87 16.96 7.02
N LEU A 179 -13.73 17.57 7.34
CA LEU A 179 -13.20 18.75 6.65
C LEU A 179 -14.21 19.91 6.54
N GLY A 180 -15.10 20.04 7.52
CA GLY A 180 -16.10 21.12 7.59
C GLY A 180 -17.32 20.92 6.68
N ALA A 181 -17.56 19.72 6.15
CA ALA A 181 -18.70 19.39 5.32
C ALA A 181 -19.31 18.03 5.68
N ASP A 182 -20.55 17.83 5.20
CA ASP A 182 -21.28 16.58 5.33
C ASP A 182 -21.26 15.83 4.00
N TYR A 183 -20.93 14.56 4.07
CA TYR A 183 -20.82 13.67 2.93
C TYR A 183 -21.62 12.39 3.15
N THR A 184 -22.06 11.76 2.09
CA THR A 184 -22.28 10.30 2.10
C THR A 184 -20.90 9.60 2.12
N PRO A 185 -20.80 8.35 2.57
CA PRO A 185 -19.52 7.61 2.53
C PRO A 185 -18.85 7.61 1.14
N ARG A 186 -19.62 7.57 0.05
CA ARG A 186 -19.08 7.60 -1.32
C ARG A 186 -18.57 8.98 -1.72
N GLU A 187 -19.30 10.04 -1.41
CA GLU A 187 -18.83 11.42 -1.63
C GLU A 187 -17.55 11.69 -0.84
N PHE A 188 -17.48 11.20 0.41
CA PHE A 188 -16.28 11.31 1.22
C PHE A 188 -15.11 10.54 0.59
N ALA A 189 -15.32 9.31 0.12
CA ALA A 189 -14.28 8.57 -0.59
C ALA A 189 -13.79 9.32 -1.84
N HIS A 190 -14.71 9.87 -2.64
CA HIS A 190 -14.34 10.64 -3.85
C HIS A 190 -13.65 11.98 -3.52
N SER A 191 -13.89 12.55 -2.34
CA SER A 191 -13.18 13.76 -1.91
C SER A 191 -11.72 13.49 -1.54
N VAL A 192 -11.40 12.27 -1.11
CA VAL A 192 -10.05 11.84 -0.67
C VAL A 192 -9.33 10.94 -1.67
N CYS A 193 -10.04 10.33 -2.61
CA CYS A 193 -9.49 9.45 -3.63
C CYS A 193 -10.37 9.55 -4.89
N ARG A 194 -9.91 10.28 -5.88
CA ARG A 194 -10.66 10.44 -7.14
C ARG A 194 -10.55 9.19 -7.98
N SER A 195 -11.60 8.88 -8.71
CA SER A 195 -11.57 7.78 -9.69
C SER A 195 -10.43 7.98 -10.70
N GLY A 196 -9.59 6.96 -10.87
CA GLY A 196 -8.45 6.99 -11.77
C GLY A 196 -7.25 7.85 -11.30
N GLU A 197 -7.24 8.33 -10.06
CA GLU A 197 -6.12 9.11 -9.50
C GLU A 197 -4.85 8.27 -9.34
N TYR A 198 -5.00 6.99 -9.05
CA TYR A 198 -3.91 6.06 -8.76
C TYR A 198 -3.75 5.05 -9.89
N GLN A 199 -2.51 4.75 -10.25
CA GLN A 199 -2.15 3.77 -11.26
C GLN A 199 -1.32 2.64 -10.66
N ALA A 200 -1.75 1.39 -10.91
CA ALA A 200 -0.99 0.21 -10.53
C ALA A 200 0.04 -0.14 -11.61
N ILE A 201 1.28 -0.34 -11.20
CA ILE A 201 2.44 -0.56 -12.08
C ILE A 201 3.25 -1.76 -11.58
N THR A 202 3.73 -2.55 -12.51
CA THR A 202 4.65 -3.67 -12.27
C THR A 202 5.77 -3.70 -13.32
N SER A 203 6.69 -4.67 -13.20
CA SER A 203 7.79 -4.83 -14.14
C SER A 203 8.14 -6.31 -14.32
N PHE A 204 7.56 -6.97 -15.33
CA PHE A 204 7.84 -8.37 -15.64
C PHE A 204 8.01 -8.59 -17.15
N THR A 205 8.95 -9.44 -17.55
CA THR A 205 9.32 -9.64 -18.97
C THR A 205 8.46 -10.66 -19.70
N HIS A 206 7.63 -11.44 -19.02
CA HIS A 206 6.72 -12.40 -19.63
C HIS A 206 5.49 -11.73 -20.28
N HIS A 207 5.29 -10.44 -20.06
CA HIS A 207 4.36 -9.59 -20.80
C HIS A 207 5.07 -8.39 -21.44
N ALA A 208 4.53 -7.88 -22.53
CA ALA A 208 5.10 -6.74 -23.22
C ALA A 208 5.08 -5.47 -22.35
N PHE A 209 6.18 -4.74 -22.30
CA PHE A 209 6.22 -3.44 -21.64
C PHE A 209 5.34 -2.41 -22.35
N GLY A 210 4.79 -1.48 -21.57
CA GLY A 210 3.82 -0.48 -22.04
C GLY A 210 2.39 -0.99 -22.18
N THR A 211 2.13 -2.26 -21.84
CA THR A 211 0.78 -2.85 -21.88
C THR A 211 0.22 -3.11 -20.49
N GLN A 212 -1.09 -3.25 -20.39
CA GLN A 212 -1.75 -3.70 -19.17
C GLN A 212 -2.09 -5.20 -19.27
N PHE A 213 -1.85 -5.93 -18.19
CA PHE A 213 -2.22 -7.35 -18.07
C PHE A 213 -2.78 -7.65 -16.68
N VAL A 214 -3.46 -8.77 -16.53
CA VAL A 214 -3.92 -9.27 -15.23
C VAL A 214 -2.69 -9.83 -14.49
N LEU A 215 -2.32 -9.23 -13.36
CA LEU A 215 -1.16 -9.67 -12.60
C LEU A 215 -1.43 -11.06 -12.01
N GLU A 216 -0.56 -12.02 -12.32
CA GLU A 216 -0.71 -13.43 -11.97
C GLU A 216 -0.13 -13.71 -10.57
N VAL A 217 -0.77 -13.19 -9.54
CA VAL A 217 -0.43 -13.42 -8.14
C VAL A 217 -1.64 -13.89 -7.35
N PRO A 218 -1.45 -14.67 -6.26
CA PRO A 218 -2.55 -15.23 -5.48
C PRO A 218 -3.52 -14.21 -4.90
N ASP A 219 -3.05 -13.01 -4.55
CA ASP A 219 -3.88 -11.96 -3.94
C ASP A 219 -4.69 -11.14 -4.95
N ASN A 220 -4.42 -11.31 -6.24
CA ASN A 220 -5.21 -10.71 -7.31
C ASN A 220 -6.53 -11.46 -7.56
N LEU A 221 -7.40 -11.49 -6.56
CA LEU A 221 -8.67 -12.23 -6.59
C LEU A 221 -9.72 -11.65 -7.54
N ASN A 222 -9.51 -10.42 -8.01
CA ASN A 222 -10.45 -9.72 -8.90
C ASN A 222 -9.98 -9.63 -10.35
N ALA A 223 -8.85 -10.25 -10.68
CA ALA A 223 -8.22 -10.14 -12.00
C ALA A 223 -7.91 -8.68 -12.38
N ASP A 224 -7.43 -7.90 -11.41
CA ASP A 224 -7.07 -6.50 -11.62
C ASP A 224 -5.88 -6.40 -12.59
N ARG A 225 -5.97 -5.39 -13.47
CA ARG A 225 -4.93 -5.15 -14.48
C ARG A 225 -3.94 -4.11 -13.99
N VAL A 226 -2.67 -4.35 -14.29
CA VAL A 226 -1.55 -3.46 -13.94
C VAL A 226 -0.78 -3.06 -15.19
N LEU A 227 -0.22 -1.86 -15.20
CA LEU A 227 0.65 -1.40 -16.28
C LEU A 227 2.04 -2.01 -16.11
N ASN A 228 2.55 -2.65 -17.15
CA ASN A 228 3.88 -3.25 -17.17
C ASN A 228 4.91 -2.27 -17.72
N LEU A 229 5.93 -1.94 -16.95
CA LEU A 229 7.00 -1.03 -17.34
C LEU A 229 8.37 -1.69 -17.18
N PRO A 230 9.42 -1.24 -17.90
CA PRO A 230 10.79 -1.65 -17.60
C PRO A 230 11.16 -1.32 -16.15
N LEU A 231 12.00 -2.15 -15.52
CA LEU A 231 12.36 -2.02 -14.10
C LEU A 231 12.91 -0.63 -13.75
N ASP A 232 13.79 -0.07 -14.58
CA ASP A 232 14.35 1.26 -14.31
C ASP A 232 13.27 2.35 -14.40
N THR A 233 12.29 2.18 -15.29
CA THR A 233 11.14 3.11 -15.40
C THR A 233 10.21 3.00 -14.17
N LEU A 234 9.98 1.78 -13.66
CA LEU A 234 9.23 1.58 -12.42
C LEU A 234 9.96 2.24 -11.24
N MET A 235 11.27 2.05 -11.10
CA MET A 235 12.05 2.67 -10.03
C MET A 235 12.04 4.20 -10.13
N GLN A 236 12.17 4.74 -11.35
CA GLN A 236 12.08 6.18 -11.58
C GLN A 236 10.70 6.73 -11.25
N PHE A 237 9.63 6.01 -11.60
CA PHE A 237 8.26 6.38 -11.20
C PHE A 237 8.13 6.54 -9.68
N ILE A 238 8.65 5.61 -8.89
CA ILE A 238 8.61 5.70 -7.42
C ILE A 238 9.33 6.97 -6.95
N VAL A 239 10.54 7.22 -7.46
CA VAL A 239 11.34 8.41 -7.10
C VAL A 239 10.60 9.70 -7.48
N ASP A 240 10.04 9.78 -8.68
CA ASP A 240 9.33 10.97 -9.16
C ASP A 240 8.08 11.26 -8.32
N ARG A 241 7.33 10.21 -7.92
CA ARG A 241 6.18 10.36 -7.02
C ARG A 241 6.61 10.92 -5.67
N LEU A 242 7.60 10.33 -5.03
CA LEU A 242 8.12 10.79 -3.75
C LEU A 242 8.63 12.24 -3.84
N CYS A 243 9.42 12.57 -4.86
CA CYS A 243 9.94 13.93 -5.08
C CYS A 243 8.83 14.96 -5.36
N SER A 244 7.71 14.53 -5.92
CA SER A 244 6.52 15.39 -6.10
C SER A 244 5.63 15.51 -4.85
N GLY A 245 6.05 14.92 -3.72
CA GLY A 245 5.30 14.96 -2.46
C GLY A 245 4.16 13.95 -2.39
N ARG A 246 4.23 12.87 -3.18
CA ARG A 246 3.23 11.79 -3.19
C ARG A 246 3.84 10.49 -2.69
N ALA A 247 3.22 9.91 -1.68
CA ALA A 247 3.54 8.56 -1.22
C ALA A 247 3.16 7.51 -2.27
N VAL A 248 3.81 6.34 -2.18
CA VAL A 248 3.59 5.22 -3.10
C VAL A 248 3.25 3.97 -2.29
N TYR A 249 2.14 3.34 -2.60
CA TYR A 249 1.86 1.99 -2.12
C TYR A 249 2.82 1.01 -2.77
N TRP A 250 3.42 0.15 -1.97
CA TRP A 250 4.30 -0.92 -2.39
C TRP A 250 3.76 -2.27 -1.93
N GLU A 251 3.80 -3.25 -2.78
CA GLU A 251 3.45 -4.65 -2.51
C GLU A 251 4.56 -5.55 -3.02
N GLY A 252 4.97 -6.52 -2.20
CA GLY A 252 6.08 -7.41 -2.54
C GLY A 252 6.39 -8.41 -1.45
N ASP A 253 7.56 -8.98 -1.57
CA ASP A 253 8.06 -10.04 -0.70
C ASP A 253 8.87 -9.47 0.46
N ILE A 254 8.50 -9.85 1.69
CA ILE A 254 9.26 -9.56 2.91
C ILE A 254 9.75 -10.84 3.61
N THR A 255 9.50 -12.01 3.03
CA THR A 255 10.01 -13.30 3.53
C THR A 255 11.40 -13.61 2.97
N SER A 256 11.83 -12.82 1.96
CA SER A 256 13.17 -12.97 1.38
C SER A 256 14.28 -12.66 2.40
N PRO A 257 15.43 -13.36 2.31
CA PRO A 257 16.58 -13.03 3.14
C PRO A 257 16.98 -11.56 3.01
N GLY A 258 17.25 -10.91 4.13
CA GLY A 258 17.63 -9.49 4.15
C GLY A 258 16.56 -8.54 4.65
N PHE A 259 15.31 -9.00 4.84
CA PHE A 259 14.30 -8.24 5.58
C PHE A 259 14.43 -8.48 7.08
N ASP A 260 14.68 -7.42 7.84
CA ASP A 260 14.75 -7.44 9.30
C ASP A 260 13.90 -6.30 9.88
N PHE A 261 12.71 -6.64 10.37
CA PHE A 261 11.81 -5.66 10.97
C PHE A 261 12.41 -5.05 12.23
N ALA A 262 13.09 -5.82 13.08
CA ALA A 262 13.65 -5.33 14.34
C ALA A 262 14.79 -4.32 14.08
N ALA A 263 15.68 -4.62 13.14
CA ALA A 263 16.72 -3.71 12.68
C ALA A 263 16.15 -2.52 11.90
N GLY A 264 14.96 -2.67 11.31
CA GLY A 264 14.32 -1.68 10.46
C GLY A 264 14.97 -1.56 9.08
N THR A 265 15.49 -2.65 8.54
CA THR A 265 16.19 -2.66 7.24
C THR A 265 15.73 -3.81 6.36
N ALA A 266 15.85 -3.59 5.05
CA ALA A 266 15.68 -4.64 4.04
C ALA A 266 16.73 -4.44 2.94
N GLU A 267 17.63 -5.41 2.77
CA GLU A 267 18.78 -5.25 1.90
C GLU A 267 19.00 -6.47 0.99
N VAL A 268 19.47 -6.19 -0.22
CA VAL A 268 20.06 -7.17 -1.14
C VAL A 268 21.50 -6.76 -1.38
N GLY A 269 22.44 -7.69 -1.20
CA GLY A 269 23.88 -7.42 -1.17
C GLY A 269 24.54 -7.26 -2.56
N HIS A 270 23.77 -7.20 -3.64
CA HIS A 270 24.27 -7.08 -5.02
C HIS A 270 23.30 -6.29 -5.91
N PRO A 271 23.77 -5.67 -6.99
CA PRO A 271 22.91 -5.03 -7.98
C PRO A 271 21.92 -6.02 -8.59
N VAL A 272 20.67 -5.58 -8.76
CA VAL A 272 19.56 -6.40 -9.28
C VAL A 272 19.16 -5.95 -10.68
N THR A 273 19.18 -6.90 -11.63
CA THR A 273 18.77 -6.70 -13.01
C THR A 273 17.32 -7.10 -13.26
N GLN A 274 16.74 -6.64 -14.36
CA GLN A 274 15.41 -7.06 -14.84
C GLN A 274 15.29 -8.59 -14.94
N GLN A 275 16.35 -9.27 -15.42
CA GLN A 275 16.34 -10.72 -15.57
C GLN A 275 16.31 -11.46 -14.22
N GLN A 276 17.12 -11.01 -13.25
CA GLN A 276 17.15 -11.61 -11.91
C GLN A 276 15.78 -11.45 -11.21
N ARG A 277 15.17 -10.26 -11.33
CA ARG A 277 13.81 -10.02 -10.86
C ARG A 277 12.80 -10.98 -11.48
N GLN A 278 12.81 -11.15 -12.82
CA GLN A 278 11.93 -12.09 -13.52
C GLN A 278 12.12 -13.53 -13.03
N GLN A 279 13.37 -13.94 -12.91
CA GLN A 279 13.71 -15.29 -12.44
C GLN A 279 13.22 -15.52 -11.00
N ALA A 280 13.38 -14.54 -10.10
CA ALA A 280 12.92 -14.64 -8.72
C ALA A 280 11.39 -14.78 -8.64
N PHE A 281 10.65 -14.04 -9.46
CA PHE A 281 9.19 -14.15 -9.56
C PHE A 281 8.76 -15.53 -10.11
N GLU A 282 9.33 -15.98 -11.23
CA GLU A 282 8.98 -17.27 -11.86
C GLU A 282 9.36 -18.48 -11.00
N SER A 283 10.41 -18.36 -10.19
CA SER A 283 10.83 -19.42 -9.26
C SER A 283 10.12 -19.35 -7.90
N LEU A 284 9.19 -18.42 -7.73
CA LEU A 284 8.46 -18.19 -6.48
C LEU A 284 9.38 -17.83 -5.30
N GLN A 285 10.54 -17.24 -5.58
CA GLN A 285 11.41 -16.63 -4.58
C GLN A 285 10.93 -15.23 -4.17
N THR A 286 10.22 -14.56 -5.07
CA THR A 286 9.49 -13.32 -4.81
C THR A 286 8.01 -13.59 -4.88
N THR A 287 7.29 -13.35 -3.79
CA THR A 287 5.84 -13.56 -3.64
C THR A 287 5.13 -12.28 -3.20
N ASP A 288 3.79 -12.27 -3.28
CA ASP A 288 2.93 -11.16 -2.85
C ASP A 288 2.48 -11.35 -1.40
N ASP A 289 3.37 -11.17 -0.44
CA ASP A 289 3.10 -11.50 0.96
C ASP A 289 2.89 -10.31 1.89
N HIS A 290 3.29 -9.10 1.49
CA HIS A 290 3.12 -7.90 2.32
C HIS A 290 3.00 -6.61 1.51
N ALA A 291 2.45 -5.58 2.18
CA ALA A 291 2.34 -4.24 1.63
C ALA A 291 2.82 -3.17 2.61
N LEU A 292 3.48 -2.15 2.09
CA LEU A 292 4.06 -1.01 2.80
C LEU A 292 3.69 0.29 2.09
N GLU A 293 3.84 1.40 2.79
CA GLU A 293 3.77 2.74 2.23
C GLU A 293 5.19 3.31 2.08
N LEU A 294 5.62 3.63 0.85
CA LEU A 294 6.88 4.33 0.60
C LEU A 294 6.66 5.84 0.80
N VAL A 295 7.45 6.45 1.68
CA VAL A 295 7.24 7.83 2.15
C VAL A 295 8.50 8.70 2.06
N GLY A 296 9.64 8.15 1.64
CA GLY A 296 10.84 8.94 1.58
C GLY A 296 12.02 8.28 0.90
N LEU A 297 13.09 9.04 0.82
CA LEU A 297 14.39 8.65 0.25
C LEU A 297 15.49 8.91 1.28
N ALA A 298 16.46 8.04 1.29
CA ALA A 298 17.66 8.14 2.10
C ALA A 298 18.87 7.55 1.37
N HIS A 299 20.07 7.79 1.93
CA HIS A 299 21.28 7.13 1.49
C HIS A 299 22.13 6.70 2.70
N ASP A 300 22.96 5.69 2.51
CA ASP A 300 23.96 5.28 3.50
C ASP A 300 25.27 6.06 3.33
N LYS A 301 26.27 5.75 4.18
CA LYS A 301 27.61 6.39 4.14
C LYS A 301 28.37 6.14 2.83
N GLN A 302 27.99 5.10 2.06
CA GLN A 302 28.56 4.77 0.75
C GLN A 302 27.81 5.42 -0.41
N GLY A 303 26.73 6.18 -0.12
CA GLY A 303 25.88 6.82 -1.13
C GLY A 303 24.89 5.86 -1.80
N ARG A 304 24.71 4.65 -1.28
CA ARG A 304 23.68 3.72 -1.79
C ARG A 304 22.30 4.23 -1.40
N ARG A 305 21.38 4.23 -2.36
CA ARG A 305 20.01 4.70 -2.17
C ARG A 305 19.17 3.71 -1.37
N TYR A 306 18.35 4.27 -0.48
CA TYR A 306 17.32 3.57 0.27
C TYR A 306 15.98 4.30 0.13
N PHE A 307 14.90 3.53 0.21
CA PHE A 307 13.55 4.04 0.31
C PHE A 307 13.07 3.90 1.75
N ILE A 308 12.46 4.96 2.29
CA ILE A 308 11.87 4.93 3.62
C ILE A 308 10.43 4.45 3.45
N ALA A 309 10.12 3.32 4.10
CA ALA A 309 8.79 2.74 4.11
C ALA A 309 8.16 2.81 5.49
N LYS A 310 6.86 3.09 5.58
CA LYS A 310 6.06 2.99 6.79
C LYS A 310 5.31 1.66 6.78
N ASN A 311 5.45 0.89 7.87
CA ASN A 311 4.75 -0.37 8.09
C ASN A 311 3.55 -0.17 9.01
N ALA A 312 2.68 -1.18 9.09
CA ALA A 312 1.55 -1.24 10.00
C ALA A 312 1.73 -2.32 11.10
N TRP A 313 2.94 -2.44 11.66
CA TRP A 313 3.25 -3.39 12.73
C TRP A 313 3.62 -2.70 14.05
N GLY A 314 3.02 -1.51 14.28
CA GLY A 314 3.35 -0.70 15.45
C GLY A 314 4.76 -0.11 15.41
N THR A 315 5.18 0.43 16.53
CA THR A 315 6.39 1.28 16.64
C THR A 315 7.55 0.58 17.36
N THR A 316 7.53 -0.74 17.49
CA THR A 316 8.48 -1.48 18.33
C THR A 316 9.85 -1.72 17.70
N ASN A 317 10.01 -1.48 16.41
CA ASN A 317 11.30 -1.60 15.73
C ASN A 317 12.21 -0.40 16.01
N ARG A 318 13.46 -0.48 15.58
CA ARG A 318 14.49 0.55 15.78
C ARG A 318 14.09 1.96 15.31
N PHE A 319 13.24 2.05 14.28
CA PHE A 319 12.87 3.32 13.64
C PHE A 319 11.39 3.67 13.83
N GLY A 320 10.75 3.19 14.92
CA GLY A 320 9.38 3.59 15.26
C GLY A 320 8.32 3.15 14.24
N GLY A 321 8.50 1.99 13.61
CA GLY A 321 7.59 1.43 12.60
C GLY A 321 7.99 1.73 11.16
N PHE A 322 9.07 2.51 10.96
CA PHE A 322 9.63 2.74 9.63
C PHE A 322 10.74 1.74 9.31
N LEU A 323 11.02 1.58 8.01
CA LEU A 323 12.01 0.67 7.45
C LEU A 323 12.83 1.39 6.37
N TYR A 324 14.10 1.03 6.24
CA TYR A 324 14.96 1.44 5.14
C TYR A 324 15.16 0.27 4.19
N LEU A 325 14.59 0.36 3.01
CA LEU A 325 14.68 -0.66 1.96
C LEU A 325 15.71 -0.22 0.91
N SER A 326 16.75 -1.01 0.68
CA SER A 326 17.73 -0.68 -0.36
C SER A 326 17.06 -0.68 -1.75
N GLU A 327 17.60 0.11 -2.68
CA GLU A 327 17.08 0.16 -4.05
C GLU A 327 17.07 -1.24 -4.67
N ASP A 328 18.12 -2.03 -4.47
CA ASP A 328 18.20 -3.40 -4.97
C ASP A 328 17.19 -4.34 -4.33
N TYR A 329 16.81 -4.10 -3.05
CA TYR A 329 15.72 -4.84 -2.42
C TYR A 329 14.38 -4.58 -3.11
N LEU A 330 14.06 -3.32 -3.38
CA LEU A 330 12.85 -2.98 -4.13
C LEU A 330 12.90 -3.54 -5.56
N ARG A 331 14.04 -3.42 -6.24
CA ARG A 331 14.22 -3.96 -7.60
C ARG A 331 13.89 -5.45 -7.66
N LEU A 332 14.31 -6.23 -6.67
CA LEU A 332 14.10 -7.67 -6.63
C LEU A 332 12.67 -8.04 -6.18
N ASN A 333 12.24 -7.48 -5.06
CA ASN A 333 11.10 -7.99 -4.29
C ASN A 333 9.77 -7.25 -4.54
N THR A 334 9.74 -6.19 -5.35
CA THR A 334 8.47 -5.52 -5.69
C THR A 334 7.59 -6.42 -6.54
N VAL A 335 6.37 -6.69 -6.14
CA VAL A 335 5.34 -7.30 -6.99
C VAL A 335 4.65 -6.21 -7.79
N MET A 336 4.11 -5.20 -7.12
CA MET A 336 3.57 -4.01 -7.77
C MET A 336 3.69 -2.77 -6.90
N VAL A 337 3.47 -1.62 -7.50
CA VAL A 337 3.29 -0.33 -6.81
C VAL A 337 2.02 0.36 -7.29
N VAL A 338 1.46 1.23 -6.44
CA VAL A 338 0.34 2.10 -6.80
C VAL A 338 0.69 3.54 -6.41
N GLY A 339 0.59 4.48 -7.37
CA GLY A 339 0.94 5.87 -7.10
C GLY A 339 0.35 6.88 -8.07
#